data_bac3f7c9725c0c61b7b7ff4861a9a542
#
_entry.id   bac3f7c9725c0c61b7b7ff4861a9a542
#
_cell.length_a   1.000
_cell.length_b   1.000
_cell.length_c   1.000
_cell.angle_alpha   90.00
_cell.angle_beta   90.00
_cell.angle_gamma   90.00
#
_symmetry.space_group_name_H-M   'P 1'
#
loop_
_entity.id
_entity.type
_entity.pdbx_description
1 polymer ?
#
loop_
_entity_poly.entity_id
_entity_poly.type
_entity_poly.pdbx_seq_one_letter_code
_entity_poly.pdbx_strand_id
1 'polypeptide(L)'
;MAEQTILIAEDDADIRDGVRILLAGEGYRILEAENGPKALKLFSSEVDLVILDVMMPGMSGLRVCEELRKISTVPILFLTAKSQESDKLLGLTAGGDDYLAKPFSFAELSARVKALLRRYCVYQGKAKPGAAPAAKQLCAHGVQLELDCNRVWVDGREVNLTETEYKILRLLMQNPQRIFPVQTLYELVWNEPYYYVSNGTVMVHIRNLRTKIEEDPQSPRRICTVWGKGYHFANGGEDDHE
;
A
#
# COMPACT_ATOMS: atom_id res chain seq x y z
N MET A 1 -17.02 -12.54 -14.11
CA MET A 1 -15.98 -11.68 -13.53
C MET A 1 -14.72 -12.51 -13.52
N ALA A 2 -13.54 -11.95 -13.82
CA ALA A 2 -12.29 -12.72 -13.66
C ALA A 2 -12.16 -13.09 -12.18
N GLU A 3 -11.80 -14.33 -11.91
CA GLU A 3 -11.56 -14.85 -10.56
C GLU A 3 -10.30 -14.17 -10.01
N GLN A 4 -10.42 -13.48 -8.87
CA GLN A 4 -9.28 -12.80 -8.24
C GLN A 4 -8.41 -13.83 -7.51
N THR A 5 -7.08 -13.70 -7.66
CA THR A 5 -6.11 -14.63 -7.10
C THR A 5 -5.42 -14.04 -5.87
N ILE A 6 -5.44 -14.75 -4.76
CA ILE A 6 -4.80 -14.38 -3.51
C ILE A 6 -3.68 -15.38 -3.19
N LEU A 7 -2.47 -14.88 -2.94
CA LEU A 7 -1.35 -15.68 -2.45
C LEU A 7 -1.29 -15.55 -0.92
N ILE A 8 -1.32 -16.68 -0.23
CA ILE A 8 -1.19 -16.77 1.24
C ILE A 8 0.17 -17.39 1.56
N ALA A 9 0.98 -16.71 2.37
CA ALA A 9 2.21 -17.24 2.94
C ALA A 9 2.11 -17.25 4.47
N GLU A 10 2.01 -18.44 5.04
CA GLU A 10 1.81 -18.71 6.47
C GLU A 10 2.42 -20.07 6.77
N ASP A 11 3.26 -20.18 7.78
CA ASP A 11 3.90 -21.46 8.14
C ASP A 11 2.98 -22.36 8.98
N ASP A 12 2.10 -21.78 9.79
CA ASP A 12 1.07 -22.53 10.53
C ASP A 12 0.01 -23.08 9.56
N ALA A 13 -0.07 -24.41 9.49
CA ALA A 13 -0.98 -25.10 8.57
C ALA A 13 -2.45 -24.86 8.92
N ASP A 14 -2.80 -24.78 10.20
CA ASP A 14 -4.19 -24.61 10.64
C ASP A 14 -4.70 -23.20 10.32
N ILE A 15 -3.85 -22.19 10.52
CA ILE A 15 -4.16 -20.79 10.15
C ILE A 15 -4.27 -20.67 8.64
N ARG A 16 -3.31 -21.24 7.89
CA ARG A 16 -3.30 -21.21 6.42
C ARG A 16 -4.54 -21.86 5.84
N ASP A 17 -4.90 -23.05 6.33
CA ASP A 17 -6.12 -23.77 5.91
C ASP A 17 -7.39 -23.00 6.25
N GLY A 18 -7.48 -22.44 7.45
CA GLY A 18 -8.64 -21.63 7.86
C GLY A 18 -8.85 -20.41 6.96
N VAL A 19 -7.76 -19.70 6.65
CA VAL A 19 -7.79 -18.54 5.73
C VAL A 19 -8.16 -18.97 4.31
N ARG A 20 -7.58 -20.08 3.82
CA ARG A 20 -7.88 -20.66 2.51
C ARG A 20 -9.37 -21.02 2.37
N ILE A 21 -9.91 -21.77 3.33
CA ILE A 21 -11.32 -22.20 3.30
C ILE A 21 -12.25 -21.00 3.26
N LEU A 22 -11.99 -19.98 4.10
CA LEU A 22 -12.77 -18.76 4.14
C LEU A 22 -12.78 -18.05 2.77
N LEU A 23 -11.60 -17.73 2.26
CA LEU A 23 -11.46 -16.91 1.06
C LEU A 23 -11.87 -17.66 -0.21
N ALA A 24 -11.61 -18.97 -0.30
CA ALA A 24 -12.12 -19.80 -1.38
C ALA A 24 -13.66 -19.88 -1.36
N GLY A 25 -14.27 -19.94 -0.17
CA GLY A 25 -15.74 -19.86 -0.01
C GLY A 25 -16.34 -18.52 -0.47
N GLU A 26 -15.54 -17.46 -0.51
CA GLU A 26 -15.94 -16.14 -1.05
C GLU A 26 -15.68 -16.02 -2.58
N GLY A 27 -15.16 -17.05 -3.23
CA GLY A 27 -14.95 -17.12 -4.68
C GLY A 27 -13.59 -16.63 -5.14
N TYR A 28 -12.58 -16.58 -4.26
CA TYR A 28 -11.19 -16.26 -4.62
C TYR A 28 -10.42 -17.53 -4.99
N ARG A 29 -9.54 -17.42 -5.97
CA ARG A 29 -8.51 -18.44 -6.26
C ARG A 29 -7.36 -18.27 -5.27
N ILE A 30 -6.99 -19.33 -4.56
CA ILE A 30 -5.98 -19.30 -3.51
C ILE A 30 -4.72 -20.04 -3.94
N LEU A 31 -3.56 -19.38 -3.79
CA LEU A 31 -2.24 -19.96 -3.88
C LEU A 31 -1.66 -20.03 -2.46
N GLU A 32 -1.08 -21.18 -2.09
CA GLU A 32 -0.60 -21.43 -0.73
C GLU A 32 0.91 -21.64 -0.70
N ALA A 33 1.57 -20.89 0.19
CA ALA A 33 2.97 -21.04 0.50
C ALA A 33 3.16 -21.26 2.01
N GLU A 34 3.94 -22.27 2.37
CA GLU A 34 4.29 -22.58 3.76
C GLU A 34 5.53 -21.84 4.25
N ASN A 35 6.16 -21.04 3.39
CA ASN A 35 7.37 -20.27 3.70
C ASN A 35 7.61 -19.17 2.65
N GLY A 36 8.53 -18.24 2.97
CA GLY A 36 8.87 -17.13 2.11
C GLY A 36 9.40 -17.51 0.73
N PRO A 37 10.38 -18.42 0.58
CA PRO A 37 10.88 -18.85 -0.72
C PRO A 37 9.80 -19.42 -1.64
N LYS A 38 8.85 -20.21 -1.08
CA LYS A 38 7.74 -20.76 -1.85
C LYS A 38 6.77 -19.64 -2.27
N ALA A 39 6.54 -18.65 -1.41
CA ALA A 39 5.72 -17.48 -1.75
C ALA A 39 6.29 -16.71 -2.95
N LEU A 40 7.60 -16.42 -2.94
CA LEU A 40 8.27 -15.76 -4.06
C LEU A 40 8.22 -16.59 -5.35
N LYS A 41 8.31 -17.90 -5.26
CA LYS A 41 8.23 -18.81 -6.42
C LYS A 41 6.81 -18.86 -7.03
N LEU A 42 5.77 -18.80 -6.20
CA LEU A 42 4.37 -18.84 -6.63
C LEU A 42 3.85 -17.49 -7.11
N PHE A 43 4.53 -16.42 -6.75
CA PHE A 43 4.12 -15.08 -7.15
C PHE A 43 4.23 -14.89 -8.66
N SER A 44 3.17 -14.36 -9.25
CA SER A 44 3.10 -13.99 -10.68
C SER A 44 2.23 -12.75 -10.86
N SER A 45 2.18 -12.21 -12.08
CA SER A 45 1.31 -11.08 -12.43
C SER A 45 -0.20 -11.38 -12.34
N GLU A 46 -0.59 -12.64 -12.12
CA GLU A 46 -1.98 -13.04 -11.89
C GLU A 46 -2.41 -12.85 -10.44
N VAL A 47 -1.48 -12.62 -9.51
CA VAL A 47 -1.79 -12.40 -8.09
C VAL A 47 -2.33 -11.00 -7.89
N ASP A 48 -3.52 -10.89 -7.33
CA ASP A 48 -4.21 -9.61 -7.06
C ASP A 48 -4.04 -9.13 -5.61
N LEU A 49 -3.66 -10.01 -4.69
CA LEU A 49 -3.39 -9.68 -3.28
C LEU A 49 -2.45 -10.73 -2.67
N VAL A 50 -1.58 -10.29 -1.77
CA VAL A 50 -0.71 -11.18 -0.99
C VAL A 50 -1.02 -11.04 0.49
N ILE A 51 -1.18 -12.16 1.19
CA ILE A 51 -1.29 -12.23 2.66
C ILE A 51 0.00 -12.87 3.17
N LEU A 52 0.73 -12.18 4.05
CA LEU A 52 2.02 -12.63 4.56
C LEU A 52 2.01 -12.70 6.08
N ASP A 53 2.34 -13.86 6.64
CA ASP A 53 2.77 -13.87 8.03
C ASP A 53 4.14 -13.20 8.18
N VAL A 54 4.25 -12.31 9.16
CA VAL A 54 5.51 -11.63 9.49
C VAL A 54 6.57 -12.64 9.94
N MET A 55 6.19 -13.61 10.76
CA MET A 55 7.10 -14.50 11.49
C MET A 55 7.18 -15.91 10.87
N MET A 56 7.67 -16.00 9.65
CA MET A 56 7.91 -17.30 9.02
C MET A 56 9.36 -17.77 9.24
N PRO A 57 9.62 -19.10 9.44
CA PRO A 57 10.96 -19.63 9.58
C PRO A 57 11.77 -19.47 8.29
N GLY A 58 13.06 -19.19 8.45
CA GLY A 58 14.01 -19.00 7.35
C GLY A 58 13.92 -17.63 6.72
N MET A 59 12.86 -17.31 6.00
CA MET A 59 12.63 -16.01 5.37
C MET A 59 11.34 -15.38 5.91
N SER A 60 11.48 -14.27 6.64
CA SER A 60 10.33 -13.54 7.20
C SER A 60 9.44 -12.95 6.11
N GLY A 61 8.15 -12.72 6.42
CA GLY A 61 7.23 -12.05 5.51
C GLY A 61 7.67 -10.65 5.14
N LEU A 62 8.39 -9.95 6.04
CA LEU A 62 8.98 -8.64 5.75
C LEU A 62 9.96 -8.73 4.58
N ARG A 63 10.83 -9.72 4.60
CA ARG A 63 11.80 -9.94 3.53
C ARG A 63 11.10 -10.32 2.22
N VAL A 64 10.06 -11.15 2.28
CA VAL A 64 9.22 -11.45 1.10
C VAL A 64 8.60 -10.17 0.53
N CYS A 65 8.05 -9.31 1.39
CA CYS A 65 7.48 -8.02 0.97
C CYS A 65 8.52 -7.14 0.26
N GLU A 66 9.72 -6.97 0.83
CA GLU A 66 10.80 -6.21 0.21
C GLU A 66 11.16 -6.72 -1.19
N GLU A 67 11.25 -8.04 -1.38
CA GLU A 67 11.53 -8.63 -2.69
C GLU A 67 10.36 -8.41 -3.67
N LEU A 68 9.11 -8.58 -3.22
CA LEU A 68 7.93 -8.32 -4.04
C LEU A 68 7.83 -6.85 -4.46
N ARG A 69 8.17 -5.90 -3.58
CA ARG A 69 8.13 -4.46 -3.87
C ARG A 69 9.12 -4.00 -4.94
N LYS A 70 10.16 -4.79 -5.22
CA LYS A 70 11.07 -4.52 -6.34
C LYS A 70 10.42 -4.74 -7.71
N ILE A 71 9.38 -5.58 -7.77
CA ILE A 71 8.79 -6.05 -9.03
C ILE A 71 7.28 -5.81 -9.12
N SER A 72 6.60 -5.46 -8.03
CA SER A 72 5.14 -5.33 -8.00
C SER A 72 4.63 -4.32 -6.97
N THR A 73 3.48 -3.74 -7.29
CA THR A 73 2.68 -2.90 -6.41
C THR A 73 1.44 -3.61 -5.86
N VAL A 74 1.36 -4.93 -6.01
CA VAL A 74 0.26 -5.75 -5.50
C VAL A 74 0.00 -5.45 -4.02
N PRO A 75 -1.26 -5.32 -3.58
CA PRO A 75 -1.55 -5.07 -2.17
C PRO A 75 -1.06 -6.22 -1.30
N ILE A 76 -0.44 -5.87 -0.17
CA ILE A 76 0.10 -6.81 0.82
C ILE A 76 -0.54 -6.56 2.18
N LEU A 77 -1.23 -7.59 2.69
CA LEU A 77 -1.77 -7.66 4.04
C LEU A 77 -0.86 -8.50 4.92
N PHE A 78 -0.33 -7.94 5.98
CA PHE A 78 0.44 -8.70 6.96
C PHE A 78 -0.44 -9.34 8.02
N LEU A 79 -0.13 -10.59 8.37
CA LEU A 79 -0.59 -11.23 9.60
C LEU A 79 0.53 -11.13 10.64
N THR A 80 0.23 -10.69 11.86
CA THR A 80 1.25 -10.47 12.89
C THR A 80 0.77 -10.93 14.26
N ALA A 81 1.69 -11.43 15.10
CA ALA A 81 1.37 -11.75 16.48
C ALA A 81 1.07 -10.48 17.27
N LYS A 82 0.06 -10.53 18.13
CA LYS A 82 -0.47 -9.38 18.92
C LYS A 82 0.55 -8.75 19.89
N SER A 83 1.71 -9.37 20.11
CA SER A 83 2.59 -9.07 21.23
C SER A 83 3.64 -7.98 20.99
N GLN A 84 3.82 -7.47 19.78
CA GLN A 84 4.83 -6.46 19.52
C GLN A 84 4.31 -5.37 18.57
N GLU A 85 4.09 -4.17 19.10
CA GLU A 85 3.89 -2.97 18.29
C GLU A 85 5.02 -2.77 17.28
N SER A 86 6.22 -3.26 17.60
CA SER A 86 7.39 -3.30 16.72
C SER A 86 7.15 -4.11 15.43
N ASP A 87 6.40 -5.22 15.48
CA ASP A 87 6.20 -6.07 14.29
C ASP A 87 5.22 -5.43 13.29
N LYS A 88 4.21 -4.73 13.80
CA LYS A 88 3.31 -3.90 12.95
C LYS A 88 4.09 -2.84 12.19
N LEU A 89 5.05 -2.21 12.88
CA LEU A 89 5.91 -1.19 12.30
C LEU A 89 6.84 -1.73 11.25
N LEU A 90 7.50 -2.83 11.54
CA LEU A 90 8.40 -3.47 10.59
C LEU A 90 7.65 -3.88 9.32
N GLY A 91 6.40 -4.37 9.44
CA GLY A 91 5.57 -4.73 8.29
C GLY A 91 5.26 -3.54 7.38
N LEU A 92 4.83 -2.44 7.97
CA LEU A 92 4.52 -1.22 7.22
C LEU A 92 5.79 -0.54 6.69
N THR A 93 6.91 -0.60 7.43
CA THR A 93 8.21 -0.08 6.94
C THR A 93 8.79 -0.92 5.81
N ALA A 94 8.45 -2.20 5.70
CA ALA A 94 8.79 -3.03 4.54
C ALA A 94 7.96 -2.73 3.29
N GLY A 95 6.94 -1.86 3.38
CA GLY A 95 6.08 -1.46 2.27
C GLY A 95 4.76 -2.22 2.17
N GLY A 96 4.29 -2.83 3.25
CA GLY A 96 2.94 -3.41 3.36
C GLY A 96 1.84 -2.35 3.33
N ASP A 97 0.65 -2.72 2.88
CA ASP A 97 -0.48 -1.78 2.74
C ASP A 97 -1.42 -1.81 3.94
N ASP A 98 -1.52 -2.97 4.61
CA ASP A 98 -2.34 -3.14 5.80
C ASP A 98 -1.79 -4.29 6.66
N TYR A 99 -2.27 -4.41 7.91
CA TYR A 99 -1.91 -5.49 8.80
C TYR A 99 -3.12 -5.99 9.62
N LEU A 100 -3.05 -7.23 10.08
CA LEU A 100 -4.06 -7.88 10.90
C LEU A 100 -3.39 -8.67 12.03
N ALA A 101 -3.72 -8.33 13.27
CA ALA A 101 -3.12 -8.97 14.45
C ALA A 101 -3.76 -10.34 14.73
N LYS A 102 -2.95 -11.36 14.97
CA LYS A 102 -3.37 -12.68 15.46
C LYS A 102 -3.64 -12.61 16.99
N PRO A 103 -4.72 -13.23 17.52
CA PRO A 103 -5.79 -13.88 16.77
C PRO A 103 -6.77 -12.86 16.19
N PHE A 104 -7.20 -13.11 14.96
CA PHE A 104 -8.15 -12.27 14.22
C PHE A 104 -9.50 -12.96 14.00
N SER A 105 -10.53 -12.19 13.77
CA SER A 105 -11.81 -12.72 13.30
C SER A 105 -11.81 -12.91 11.79
N PHE A 106 -12.47 -13.97 11.31
CA PHE A 106 -12.65 -14.19 9.87
C PHE A 106 -13.40 -13.06 9.18
N ALA A 107 -14.32 -12.39 9.89
CA ALA A 107 -15.04 -11.24 9.36
C ALA A 107 -14.11 -10.04 9.13
N GLU A 108 -13.15 -9.80 10.03
CA GLU A 108 -12.16 -8.73 9.90
C GLU A 108 -11.22 -9.00 8.73
N LEU A 109 -10.68 -10.24 8.63
CA LEU A 109 -9.83 -10.63 7.51
C LEU A 109 -10.54 -10.42 6.17
N SER A 110 -11.78 -10.93 6.03
CA SER A 110 -12.57 -10.77 4.81
C SER A 110 -12.83 -9.30 4.47
N ALA A 111 -13.15 -8.46 5.46
CA ALA A 111 -13.38 -7.04 5.25
C ALA A 111 -12.13 -6.31 4.72
N ARG A 112 -10.94 -6.60 5.28
CA ARG A 112 -9.66 -6.01 4.85
C ARG A 112 -9.27 -6.48 3.44
N VAL A 113 -9.38 -7.78 3.17
CA VAL A 113 -9.13 -8.36 1.84
C VAL A 113 -10.02 -7.70 0.77
N LYS A 114 -11.33 -7.60 1.02
CA LYS A 114 -12.28 -6.93 0.11
C LYS A 114 -11.93 -5.45 -0.11
N ALA A 115 -11.52 -4.76 0.95
CA ALA A 115 -11.14 -3.36 0.86
C ALA A 115 -9.89 -3.17 -0.01
N LEU A 116 -8.85 -3.99 0.19
CA LEU A 116 -7.61 -3.95 -0.59
C LEU A 116 -7.86 -4.33 -2.07
N LEU A 117 -8.55 -5.45 -2.32
CA LEU A 117 -8.85 -5.90 -3.68
C LEU A 117 -9.74 -4.93 -4.46
N ARG A 118 -10.79 -4.39 -3.83
CA ARG A 118 -11.67 -3.40 -4.48
C ARG A 118 -10.89 -2.21 -4.99
N ARG A 119 -9.94 -1.72 -4.20
CA ARG A 119 -9.08 -0.59 -4.56
C ARG A 119 -8.12 -0.98 -5.67
N TYR A 120 -7.42 -2.11 -5.53
CA TYR A 120 -6.46 -2.59 -6.53
C TYR A 120 -7.08 -2.84 -7.90
N CYS A 121 -8.29 -3.42 -7.96
CA CYS A 121 -9.00 -3.63 -9.23
C CYS A 121 -9.46 -2.32 -9.89
N VAL A 122 -9.79 -1.31 -9.09
CA VAL A 122 -10.06 0.04 -9.61
C VAL A 122 -8.78 0.65 -10.19
N TYR A 123 -7.62 0.49 -9.51
CA TYR A 123 -6.33 1.00 -9.96
C TYR A 123 -5.85 0.38 -11.27
N GLN A 124 -6.12 -0.92 -11.50
CA GLN A 124 -5.68 -1.61 -12.71
C GLN A 124 -6.59 -1.41 -13.94
N GLY A 125 -7.62 -0.56 -13.85
CA GLY A 125 -8.54 -0.34 -14.97
C GLY A 125 -9.32 -1.58 -15.40
N LYS A 126 -9.32 -2.64 -14.58
CA LYS A 126 -10.10 -3.87 -14.81
C LYS A 126 -11.62 -3.67 -14.55
N ALA A 127 -12.01 -2.52 -13.99
CA ALA A 127 -13.40 -2.12 -13.92
C ALA A 127 -13.87 -1.61 -15.29
N LYS A 128 -14.99 -2.15 -15.82
CA LYS A 128 -15.56 -1.78 -17.12
C LYS A 128 -15.79 -0.27 -17.21
N PRO A 129 -15.44 0.39 -18.34
CA PRO A 129 -15.80 1.76 -18.58
C PRO A 129 -17.32 1.85 -18.80
N GLY A 130 -18.02 2.33 -17.80
CA GLY A 130 -19.40 2.81 -17.95
C GLY A 130 -19.36 4.32 -17.96
N ALA A 131 -19.83 4.93 -19.05
CA ALA A 131 -20.09 6.35 -19.32
C ALA A 131 -19.48 7.34 -18.33
N ALA A 132 -18.42 8.03 -18.72
CA ALA A 132 -17.69 8.98 -17.92
C ALA A 132 -18.46 10.30 -17.73
N PRO A 133 -18.76 10.73 -16.49
CA PRO A 133 -18.75 12.14 -16.16
C PRO A 133 -17.28 12.59 -16.18
N ALA A 134 -17.03 13.87 -16.46
CA ALA A 134 -15.67 14.43 -16.54
C ALA A 134 -14.85 13.98 -15.34
N ALA A 135 -13.82 13.17 -15.60
CA ALA A 135 -12.99 12.57 -14.58
C ALA A 135 -12.47 13.67 -13.65
N LYS A 136 -12.74 13.55 -12.34
CA LYS A 136 -12.18 14.46 -11.34
C LYS A 136 -10.66 14.22 -11.31
N GLN A 137 -9.92 15.19 -11.85
CA GLN A 137 -8.46 15.14 -11.92
C GLN A 137 -7.85 16.16 -10.97
N LEU A 138 -6.75 15.80 -10.34
CA LEU A 138 -5.87 16.73 -9.64
C LEU A 138 -4.58 16.83 -10.47
N CYS A 139 -4.19 18.04 -10.82
CA CYS A 139 -2.97 18.30 -11.60
C CYS A 139 -2.13 19.36 -10.89
N ALA A 140 -0.88 19.03 -10.58
CA ALA A 140 0.09 19.96 -10.03
C ALA A 140 1.52 19.45 -10.26
N HIS A 141 2.47 20.33 -10.57
CA HIS A 141 3.92 20.03 -10.74
C HIS A 141 4.22 18.81 -11.63
N GLY A 142 3.52 18.71 -12.78
CA GLY A 142 3.69 17.58 -13.69
C GLY A 142 3.06 16.26 -13.21
N VAL A 143 2.47 16.23 -12.00
CA VAL A 143 1.73 15.09 -11.48
C VAL A 143 0.25 15.25 -11.80
N GLN A 144 -0.35 14.22 -12.37
CA GLN A 144 -1.77 14.15 -12.68
C GLN A 144 -2.37 12.92 -12.02
N LEU A 145 -3.35 13.11 -11.14
CA LEU A 145 -4.15 12.06 -10.52
C LEU A 145 -5.54 12.05 -11.12
N GLU A 146 -5.95 10.90 -11.61
CA GLU A 146 -7.32 10.62 -12.02
C GLU A 146 -8.04 9.92 -10.84
N LEU A 147 -8.99 10.63 -10.20
CA LEU A 147 -9.59 10.19 -8.94
C LEU A 147 -10.58 9.04 -9.11
N ASP A 148 -11.16 8.89 -10.30
CA ASP A 148 -12.19 7.88 -10.56
C ASP A 148 -11.60 6.50 -10.84
N CYS A 149 -10.41 6.43 -11.43
CA CYS A 149 -9.70 5.19 -11.71
C CYS A 149 -8.34 5.07 -11.00
N ASN A 150 -8.00 6.06 -10.14
CA ASN A 150 -6.80 6.12 -9.34
C ASN A 150 -5.48 5.95 -10.13
N ARG A 151 -5.47 6.39 -11.38
CA ARG A 151 -4.26 6.43 -12.20
C ARG A 151 -3.43 7.66 -11.88
N VAL A 152 -2.13 7.51 -12.01
CA VAL A 152 -1.16 8.57 -11.77
C VAL A 152 -0.23 8.69 -12.95
N TRP A 153 -0.05 9.90 -13.44
CA TRP A 153 0.95 10.24 -14.44
C TRP A 153 1.90 11.27 -13.84
N VAL A 154 3.16 11.13 -14.19
CA VAL A 154 4.21 12.07 -13.85
C VAL A 154 4.91 12.45 -15.14
N ASP A 155 4.87 13.74 -15.49
CA ASP A 155 5.44 14.27 -16.73
C ASP A 155 5.00 13.47 -17.98
N GLY A 156 3.72 13.08 -18.00
CA GLY A 156 3.08 12.34 -19.09
C GLY A 156 3.36 10.83 -19.10
N ARG A 157 4.10 10.29 -18.14
CA ARG A 157 4.36 8.84 -17.97
C ARG A 157 3.48 8.26 -16.88
N GLU A 158 2.83 7.14 -17.16
CA GLU A 158 2.05 6.43 -16.14
C GLU A 158 2.98 5.83 -15.07
N VAL A 159 2.63 6.05 -13.79
CA VAL A 159 3.42 5.59 -12.64
C VAL A 159 2.58 4.69 -11.76
N ASN A 160 3.09 3.50 -11.47
CA ASN A 160 2.42 2.54 -10.59
C ASN A 160 2.75 2.81 -9.13
N LEU A 161 1.74 3.23 -8.37
CA LEU A 161 1.83 3.43 -6.93
C LEU A 161 1.19 2.26 -6.17
N THR A 162 1.68 1.99 -4.95
CA THR A 162 0.93 1.13 -4.01
C THR A 162 -0.30 1.89 -3.51
N GLU A 163 -1.23 1.18 -2.91
CA GLU A 163 -2.43 1.77 -2.31
C GLU A 163 -2.10 2.89 -1.33
N THR A 164 -1.14 2.64 -0.45
CA THR A 164 -0.72 3.59 0.59
C THR A 164 -0.03 4.82 -0.01
N GLU A 165 0.85 4.63 -0.98
CA GLU A 165 1.51 5.72 -1.71
C GLU A 165 0.48 6.61 -2.41
N TYR A 166 -0.51 6.00 -3.06
CA TYR A 166 -1.59 6.75 -3.72
C TYR A 166 -2.42 7.56 -2.73
N LYS A 167 -2.80 6.97 -1.57
CA LYS A 167 -3.54 7.69 -0.52
C LYS A 167 -2.78 8.90 -0.01
N ILE A 168 -1.49 8.72 0.25
CA ILE A 168 -0.61 9.81 0.70
C ILE A 168 -0.58 10.92 -0.36
N LEU A 169 -0.26 10.58 -1.62
CA LEU A 169 -0.18 11.54 -2.71
C LEU A 169 -1.49 12.30 -2.90
N ARG A 170 -2.61 11.57 -2.95
CA ARG A 170 -3.95 12.16 -3.08
C ARG A 170 -4.25 13.12 -1.94
N LEU A 171 -3.99 12.74 -0.69
CA LEU A 171 -4.24 13.57 0.48
C LEU A 171 -3.45 14.89 0.41
N LEU A 172 -2.18 14.80 0.06
CA LEU A 172 -1.30 15.97 -0.07
C LEU A 172 -1.74 16.87 -1.23
N MET A 173 -2.02 16.31 -2.40
CA MET A 173 -2.46 17.08 -3.58
C MET A 173 -3.86 17.68 -3.44
N GLN A 174 -4.74 17.07 -2.65
CA GLN A 174 -6.04 17.66 -2.33
C GLN A 174 -5.95 18.88 -1.39
N ASN A 175 -4.81 19.04 -0.70
CA ASN A 175 -4.59 20.11 0.27
C ASN A 175 -3.21 20.76 0.08
N PRO A 176 -2.95 21.41 -1.06
CA PRO A 176 -1.59 21.80 -1.48
C PRO A 176 -0.89 22.83 -0.57
N GLN A 177 -1.61 23.55 0.26
CA GLN A 177 -1.03 24.54 1.19
C GLN A 177 -0.88 24.01 2.62
N ARG A 178 -1.36 22.80 2.86
CA ARG A 178 -1.42 22.24 4.20
C ARG A 178 -0.20 21.39 4.50
N ILE A 179 0.52 21.74 5.56
CA ILE A 179 1.55 20.88 6.13
C ILE A 179 0.86 19.80 6.98
N PHE A 180 1.12 18.56 6.67
CA PHE A 180 0.61 17.42 7.41
C PHE A 180 1.67 16.87 8.35
N PRO A 181 1.50 16.98 9.68
CA PRO A 181 2.33 16.28 10.64
C PRO A 181 2.30 14.78 10.37
N VAL A 182 3.41 14.09 10.67
CA VAL A 182 3.53 12.63 10.46
C VAL A 182 2.41 11.87 11.14
N GLN A 183 2.05 12.27 12.37
CA GLN A 183 0.91 11.72 13.08
C GLN A 183 -0.39 11.83 12.28
N THR A 184 -0.71 13.03 11.81
CA THR A 184 -1.95 13.29 11.05
C THR A 184 -1.98 12.50 9.73
N LEU A 185 -0.83 12.41 9.03
CA LEU A 185 -0.73 11.55 7.85
C LEU A 185 -1.03 10.10 8.17
N TYR A 186 -0.42 9.57 9.24
CA TYR A 186 -0.66 8.20 9.65
C TYR A 186 -2.14 7.95 9.95
N GLU A 187 -2.74 8.75 10.82
CA GLU A 187 -4.14 8.59 11.24
C GLU A 187 -5.12 8.67 10.05
N LEU A 188 -4.90 9.59 9.10
CA LEU A 188 -5.77 9.75 7.93
C LEU A 188 -5.58 8.67 6.87
N VAL A 189 -4.38 8.14 6.69
CA VAL A 189 -4.06 7.15 5.64
C VAL A 189 -4.40 5.74 6.09
N TRP A 190 -4.07 5.38 7.33
CA TRP A 190 -4.32 4.03 7.89
C TRP A 190 -5.63 3.93 8.66
N ASN A 191 -6.24 5.07 9.02
CA ASN A 191 -7.46 5.14 9.84
C ASN A 191 -7.30 4.46 11.21
N GLU A 192 -6.12 4.61 11.81
CA GLU A 192 -5.75 4.03 13.10
C GLU A 192 -5.08 5.07 13.99
N PRO A 193 -5.14 4.91 15.33
CA PRO A 193 -4.44 5.79 16.25
C PRO A 193 -2.93 5.78 16.00
N TYR A 194 -2.32 6.95 16.06
CA TYR A 194 -0.89 7.08 15.91
C TYR A 194 -0.15 6.64 17.17
N TYR A 195 0.93 5.89 16.96
CA TYR A 195 1.92 5.56 17.99
C TYR A 195 3.29 6.10 17.54
N TYR A 196 4.15 6.49 18.48
CA TYR A 196 5.46 7.10 18.18
C TYR A 196 6.31 6.28 17.20
N VAL A 197 6.18 5.00 17.24
CA VAL A 197 6.82 4.04 16.34
C VAL A 197 6.30 4.12 14.89
N SER A 198 5.11 4.70 14.64
CA SER A 198 4.51 4.86 13.30
C SER A 198 5.23 5.88 12.41
N ASN A 199 6.16 6.68 12.97
CA ASN A 199 6.98 7.60 12.20
C ASN A 199 7.74 6.92 11.05
N GLY A 200 8.38 5.79 11.34
CA GLY A 200 9.14 5.02 10.35
C GLY A 200 8.29 4.59 9.15
N THR A 201 7.04 4.20 9.40
CA THR A 201 6.08 3.78 8.37
C THR A 201 5.81 4.90 7.36
N VAL A 202 5.42 6.08 7.84
CA VAL A 202 5.15 7.23 6.96
C VAL A 202 6.38 7.60 6.16
N MET A 203 7.56 7.66 6.82
CA MET A 203 8.83 8.03 6.16
C MET A 203 9.20 7.08 5.03
N VAL A 204 8.98 5.78 5.19
CA VAL A 204 9.28 4.79 4.14
C VAL A 204 8.35 4.96 2.94
N HIS A 205 7.05 5.12 3.16
CA HIS A 205 6.12 5.35 2.05
C HIS A 205 6.37 6.69 1.35
N ILE A 206 6.72 7.76 2.07
CA ILE A 206 7.15 9.03 1.47
C ILE A 206 8.43 8.85 0.64
N ARG A 207 9.43 8.11 1.15
CA ARG A 207 10.66 7.82 0.42
C ARG A 207 10.38 7.04 -0.87
N ASN A 208 9.58 5.97 -0.77
CA ASN A 208 9.22 5.14 -1.93
C ASN A 208 8.40 5.94 -2.95
N LEU A 209 7.48 6.77 -2.49
CA LEU A 209 6.70 7.65 -3.34
C LEU A 209 7.60 8.65 -4.07
N ARG A 210 8.54 9.30 -3.37
CA ARG A 210 9.53 10.20 -3.98
C ARG A 210 10.34 9.50 -5.06
N THR A 211 10.80 8.28 -4.82
CA THR A 211 11.55 7.51 -5.83
C THR A 211 10.76 7.32 -7.13
N LYS A 212 9.43 7.33 -7.06
CA LYS A 212 8.55 7.12 -8.20
C LYS A 212 8.11 8.41 -8.91
N ILE A 213 8.02 9.52 -8.17
CA ILE A 213 7.43 10.75 -8.71
C ILE A 213 8.39 11.95 -8.80
N GLU A 214 9.53 11.94 -8.14
CA GLU A 214 10.53 13.00 -8.20
C GLU A 214 11.58 12.72 -9.29
N GLU A 215 12.17 13.75 -9.85
CA GLU A 215 13.35 13.62 -10.70
C GLU A 215 14.58 13.20 -9.88
N ASP A 216 14.76 13.84 -8.72
CA ASP A 216 15.78 13.51 -7.74
C ASP A 216 15.11 13.31 -6.36
N PRO A 217 15.01 12.05 -5.88
CA PRO A 217 14.42 11.75 -4.57
C PRO A 217 15.17 12.38 -3.39
N GLN A 218 16.45 12.77 -3.56
CA GLN A 218 17.26 13.42 -2.52
C GLN A 218 17.00 14.94 -2.45
N SER A 219 16.56 15.53 -3.55
CA SER A 219 16.16 16.94 -3.66
C SER A 219 14.70 17.07 -4.12
N PRO A 220 13.73 16.63 -3.28
CA PRO A 220 12.34 16.54 -3.70
C PRO A 220 11.73 17.93 -3.90
N ARG A 221 11.05 18.11 -5.04
CA ARG A 221 10.37 19.34 -5.42
C ARG A 221 8.83 19.24 -5.35
N ARG A 222 8.29 18.03 -5.36
CA ARG A 222 6.84 17.75 -5.34
C ARG A 222 6.34 17.49 -3.94
N ILE A 223 6.98 16.57 -3.20
CA ILE A 223 6.65 16.30 -1.80
C ILE A 223 7.77 16.86 -0.91
N CYS A 224 7.51 18.05 -0.38
CA CYS A 224 8.46 18.78 0.43
C CYS A 224 8.39 18.39 1.90
N THR A 225 9.56 18.42 2.57
CA THR A 225 9.64 18.25 4.03
C THR A 225 9.76 19.61 4.69
N VAL A 226 8.88 19.90 5.65
CA VAL A 226 9.05 21.01 6.57
C VAL A 226 9.57 20.47 7.89
N TRP A 227 10.86 20.71 8.16
CA TRP A 227 11.54 20.17 9.32
C TRP A 227 10.79 20.44 10.62
N GLY A 228 10.57 19.40 11.42
CA GLY A 228 9.83 19.47 12.67
C GLY A 228 8.30 19.65 12.53
N LYS A 229 7.76 19.83 11.31
CA LYS A 229 6.32 20.07 11.09
C LYS A 229 5.64 18.98 10.27
N GLY A 230 6.32 18.37 9.27
CA GLY A 230 5.73 17.30 8.46
C GLY A 230 5.96 17.45 6.96
N TYR A 231 4.98 17.04 6.17
CA TYR A 231 5.05 17.01 4.70
C TYR A 231 3.93 17.82 4.06
N HIS A 232 4.19 18.38 2.88
CA HIS A 232 3.19 18.99 2.02
C HIS A 232 3.51 18.73 0.55
N PHE A 233 2.51 18.89 -0.31
CA PHE A 233 2.73 18.94 -1.75
C PHE A 233 3.05 20.39 -2.14
N ALA A 234 4.06 20.58 -2.99
CA ALA A 234 4.48 21.91 -3.43
C ALA A 234 3.34 22.66 -4.13
N ASN A 235 3.30 23.98 -3.95
CA ASN A 235 2.37 24.84 -4.68
C ASN A 235 2.92 25.17 -6.07
N GLY A 236 2.04 25.21 -7.08
CA GLY A 236 2.36 25.69 -8.41
C GLY A 236 2.55 27.21 -8.42
N GLY A 237 3.71 27.69 -8.02
CA GLY A 237 4.05 29.11 -8.07
C GLY A 237 5.10 29.46 -7.03
N GLU A 238 6.25 29.85 -7.56
CA GLU A 238 7.41 30.46 -6.87
C GLU A 238 8.35 29.52 -6.14
N ASP A 239 9.58 29.52 -6.66
CA ASP A 239 10.78 29.04 -6.00
C ASP A 239 10.96 29.80 -4.69
N ASP A 240 10.61 29.20 -3.55
CA ASP A 240 11.08 29.68 -2.26
C ASP A 240 12.53 29.21 -2.07
N HIS A 241 13.44 30.01 -2.60
CA HIS A 241 14.78 30.13 -2.12
C HIS A 241 14.74 30.98 -0.83
N GLU A 242 14.83 30.32 0.33
CA GLU A 242 15.57 30.83 1.49
C GLU A 242 15.88 29.69 2.47
#